data_42134649e9535cc1a754748c12a9c279
#
_entry.id   42134649e9535cc1a754748c12a9c279
#
_cell.length_a   1.000
_cell.length_b   1.000
_cell.length_c   1.000
_cell.angle_alpha   90.00
_cell.angle_beta   90.00
_cell.angle_gamma   90.00
#
_symmetry.space_group_name_H-M   'P 1'
#
loop_
_entity.id
_entity.type
_entity.pdbx_description
1 polymer ?
#
loop_
_entity_poly.entity_id
_entity_poly.type
_entity_poly.pdbx_seq_one_letter_code
_entity_poly.pdbx_strand_id
1 'polypeptide(L)'
;LERPVVYRNPVVDTWGGLVTRFPTWLAVRPSAWRVQKSLPDYYLGWTLLLLTEPSALEFEVHFVPNPDKPSDAFSGVVACVAAPGAATADSVAFPAMPELPEQSPPGVNGACMWTPPGPGSVTIQARITYAVTFWANGYTEPMADYVWTSEPVTFVTGELAVVNTNG
;
A
#
# COMPACT_ATOMS: atom_id res chain seq x y z
N LEU A 1 12.63 1.25 -10.98
CA LEU A 1 11.47 0.97 -10.14
C LEU A 1 10.43 2.07 -10.29
N GLU A 2 9.17 1.68 -10.45
CA GLU A 2 8.06 2.62 -10.46
C GLU A 2 7.71 3.03 -9.02
N ARG A 3 7.55 4.33 -8.79
CA ARG A 3 7.26 4.84 -7.45
C ARG A 3 5.87 4.37 -7.00
N PRO A 4 5.73 3.82 -5.78
CA PRO A 4 4.43 3.40 -5.28
C PRO A 4 3.49 4.61 -5.13
N VAL A 5 2.23 4.40 -5.47
CA VAL A 5 1.15 5.37 -5.27
C VAL A 5 0.12 4.73 -4.36
N VAL A 6 -0.31 5.47 -3.34
CA VAL A 6 -1.32 4.99 -2.39
C VAL A 6 -2.70 5.00 -3.03
N TYR A 7 -3.37 3.86 -2.99
CA TYR A 7 -4.78 3.68 -3.33
C TYR A 7 -5.57 3.28 -2.10
N ARG A 8 -6.85 3.56 -2.10
CA ARG A 8 -7.76 3.25 -1.01
C ARG A 8 -9.13 2.83 -1.52
N ASN A 9 -9.81 2.00 -0.74
CA ASN A 9 -11.20 1.61 -0.96
C ASN A 9 -11.92 1.47 0.39
N PRO A 10 -13.13 1.98 0.57
CA PRO A 10 -13.93 2.72 -0.41
C PRO A 10 -13.41 4.14 -0.65
N VAL A 11 -13.75 4.67 -1.82
CA VAL A 11 -13.59 6.09 -2.15
C VAL A 11 -14.96 6.73 -2.08
N VAL A 12 -15.10 7.79 -1.30
CA VAL A 12 -16.33 8.57 -1.25
C VAL A 12 -16.23 9.67 -2.31
N ASP A 13 -16.93 9.50 -3.41
CA ASP A 13 -16.82 10.35 -4.60
C ASP A 13 -17.14 11.83 -4.34
N THR A 14 -18.02 12.10 -3.38
CA THR A 14 -18.47 13.46 -3.10
C THR A 14 -17.44 14.35 -2.41
N TRP A 15 -16.48 13.76 -1.68
CA TRP A 15 -15.47 14.51 -0.92
C TRP A 15 -14.09 13.87 -0.86
N GLY A 16 -13.93 12.72 -1.49
CA GLY A 16 -12.62 12.07 -1.65
C GLY A 16 -11.96 11.57 -0.35
N GLY A 17 -12.70 11.57 0.76
CA GLY A 17 -12.19 11.21 2.06
C GLY A 17 -12.43 9.75 2.45
N LEU A 18 -12.13 9.45 3.71
CA LEU A 18 -12.37 8.15 4.32
C LEU A 18 -13.57 8.22 5.27
N VAL A 19 -14.30 7.12 5.36
CA VAL A 19 -15.47 7.02 6.25
C VAL A 19 -15.02 6.58 7.64
N THR A 20 -15.42 7.34 8.66
CA THR A 20 -15.12 6.96 10.04
C THR A 20 -15.82 5.67 10.44
N ARG A 21 -15.13 4.87 11.25
CA ARG A 21 -15.61 3.57 11.74
C ARG A 21 -15.92 2.55 10.63
N PHE A 22 -15.47 2.83 9.42
CA PHE A 22 -15.59 1.91 8.30
C PHE A 22 -14.19 1.45 7.86
N PRO A 23 -13.96 0.15 7.70
CA PRO A 23 -12.67 -0.36 7.27
C PRO A 23 -12.30 0.20 5.91
N THR A 24 -11.12 0.78 5.83
CA THR A 24 -10.53 1.26 4.58
C THR A 24 -9.40 0.34 4.19
N TRP A 25 -9.45 -0.15 3.00
CA TRP A 25 -8.39 -0.93 2.43
C TRP A 25 -7.38 -0.04 1.73
N LEU A 26 -6.09 -0.35 1.94
CA LEU A 26 -4.96 0.39 1.40
C LEU A 26 -4.20 -0.48 0.40
N ALA A 27 -3.75 0.11 -0.70
CA ALA A 27 -3.00 -0.56 -1.74
C ALA A 27 -2.00 0.32 -2.47
N VAL A 28 -1.24 -0.35 -3.32
CA VAL A 28 -0.38 0.29 -4.32
C VAL A 28 -0.74 -0.21 -5.72
N ARG A 29 -0.26 0.45 -6.76
CA ARG A 29 -0.43 -0.03 -8.14
C ARG A 29 0.23 -1.39 -8.33
N PRO A 30 -0.35 -2.28 -9.14
CA PRO A 30 0.26 -3.56 -9.47
C PRO A 30 1.62 -3.42 -10.14
N SER A 31 1.80 -2.38 -10.90
CA SER A 31 3.09 -2.09 -11.54
C SER A 31 4.21 -1.86 -10.54
N ALA A 32 3.90 -1.39 -9.32
CA ALA A 32 4.86 -1.30 -8.23
C ALA A 32 5.05 -2.64 -7.49
N TRP A 33 4.08 -3.56 -7.58
CA TRP A 33 4.11 -4.86 -6.91
C TRP A 33 4.39 -5.99 -7.90
N ARG A 34 5.52 -5.94 -8.56
CA ARG A 34 5.95 -6.99 -9.49
C ARG A 34 7.46 -7.09 -9.54
N VAL A 35 7.94 -8.23 -10.01
CA VAL A 35 9.36 -8.38 -10.34
C VAL A 35 9.74 -7.38 -11.43
N GLN A 36 10.78 -6.64 -11.18
CA GLN A 36 11.33 -5.67 -12.12
C GLN A 36 12.79 -6.01 -12.42
N LYS A 37 13.22 -5.67 -13.63
CA LYS A 37 14.59 -5.86 -14.08
C LYS A 37 15.16 -4.51 -14.46
N SER A 38 16.41 -4.27 -14.08
CA SER A 38 17.14 -3.11 -14.63
C SER A 38 17.37 -3.29 -16.13
N LEU A 39 17.69 -2.22 -16.81
CA LEU A 39 18.31 -2.35 -18.13
C LEU A 39 19.62 -3.13 -17.98
N PRO A 40 19.94 -4.02 -18.94
CA PRO A 40 21.22 -4.72 -18.92
C PRO A 40 22.36 -3.73 -19.15
N ASP A 41 23.42 -3.91 -18.40
CA ASP A 41 24.70 -3.27 -18.64
C ASP A 41 25.70 -4.31 -19.16
N TYR A 42 26.69 -3.86 -19.93
CA TYR A 42 27.67 -4.75 -20.56
C TYR A 42 29.07 -4.34 -20.15
N TYR A 43 29.76 -5.24 -19.51
CA TYR A 43 31.13 -5.02 -19.07
C TYR A 43 32.02 -6.25 -19.38
N LEU A 44 33.07 -6.05 -20.17
CA LEU A 44 34.04 -7.08 -20.51
C LEU A 44 33.44 -8.42 -20.98
N GLY A 45 32.37 -8.37 -21.77
CA GLY A 45 31.68 -9.57 -22.26
C GLY A 45 30.63 -10.13 -21.28
N TRP A 46 30.45 -9.52 -20.13
CA TRP A 46 29.42 -9.86 -19.18
C TRP A 46 28.16 -9.02 -19.40
N THR A 47 27.02 -9.67 -19.33
CA THR A 47 25.74 -9.00 -19.22
C THR A 47 25.35 -8.92 -17.76
N LEU A 48 25.17 -7.70 -17.25
CA LEU A 48 24.89 -7.43 -15.84
C LEU A 48 23.49 -6.85 -15.72
N LEU A 49 22.73 -7.28 -14.73
CA LEU A 49 21.44 -6.67 -14.41
C LEU A 49 21.08 -6.84 -12.92
N LEU A 50 20.16 -6.04 -12.46
CA LEU A 50 19.53 -6.18 -11.16
C LEU A 50 18.10 -6.69 -11.33
N LEU A 51 17.77 -7.68 -10.54
CA LEU A 51 16.40 -8.18 -10.36
C LEU A 51 15.88 -7.66 -9.03
N THR A 52 14.67 -7.13 -9.01
CA THR A 52 14.01 -6.69 -7.79
C THR A 52 12.68 -7.38 -7.66
N GLU A 53 12.44 -8.01 -6.54
CA GLU A 53 11.22 -8.73 -6.22
C GLU A 53 10.58 -8.10 -4.96
N PRO A 54 9.30 -7.66 -5.00
CA PRO A 54 8.66 -7.12 -3.83
C PRO A 54 8.47 -8.22 -2.78
N SER A 55 8.89 -7.94 -1.54
CA SER A 55 8.88 -8.90 -0.43
C SER A 55 7.98 -8.47 0.73
N ALA A 56 7.80 -7.15 0.94
CA ALA A 56 6.90 -6.63 1.96
C ALA A 56 6.25 -5.33 1.51
N LEU A 57 5.00 -5.13 1.94
CA LEU A 57 4.28 -3.87 1.80
C LEU A 57 3.71 -3.45 3.14
N GLU A 58 3.95 -2.21 3.47
CA GLU A 58 3.49 -1.56 4.68
C GLU A 58 2.95 -0.18 4.37
N PHE A 59 2.00 0.29 5.18
CA PHE A 59 1.54 1.67 5.15
C PHE A 59 1.82 2.32 6.50
N GLU A 60 2.58 3.39 6.49
CA GLU A 60 2.67 4.29 7.64
C GLU A 60 1.41 5.15 7.66
N VAL A 61 0.69 5.13 8.78
CA VAL A 61 -0.58 5.83 8.95
C VAL A 61 -0.44 6.78 10.14
N HIS A 62 -0.70 8.04 9.90
CA HIS A 62 -0.71 9.06 10.94
C HIS A 62 -2.04 9.81 10.91
N PHE A 63 -2.86 9.57 11.92
CA PHE A 63 -4.19 10.17 12.06
C PHE A 63 -4.20 11.25 13.16
N VAL A 64 -4.73 12.40 12.80
CA VAL A 64 -4.96 13.53 13.71
C VAL A 64 -6.46 13.78 13.80
N PRO A 65 -7.05 13.62 14.99
CA PRO A 65 -8.49 13.84 15.20
C PRO A 65 -8.88 15.30 15.06
N ASN A 66 -10.13 15.53 14.69
CA ASN A 66 -10.70 16.86 14.69
C ASN A 66 -10.89 17.35 16.16
N PRO A 67 -10.43 18.56 16.51
CA PRO A 67 -10.59 19.10 17.86
C PRO A 67 -12.04 19.17 18.34
N ASP A 68 -12.97 19.42 17.42
CA ASP A 68 -14.41 19.54 17.73
C ASP A 68 -15.10 18.18 17.96
N LYS A 69 -14.48 17.11 17.51
CA LYS A 69 -14.97 15.73 17.66
C LYS A 69 -13.80 14.82 18.05
N PRO A 70 -13.33 14.94 19.29
CA PRO A 70 -12.14 14.22 19.70
C PRO A 70 -12.32 12.70 19.60
N SER A 71 -11.31 12.07 19.09
CA SER A 71 -11.11 10.63 19.06
C SER A 71 -9.65 10.34 19.33
N ASP A 72 -9.28 9.08 19.46
CA ASP A 72 -7.88 8.74 19.70
C ASP A 72 -7.04 9.02 18.45
N ALA A 73 -5.95 9.74 18.64
CA ALA A 73 -4.93 9.86 17.60
C ALA A 73 -4.28 8.51 17.34
N PHE A 74 -3.88 8.27 16.10
CA PHE A 74 -3.19 7.04 15.73
C PHE A 74 -1.91 7.36 14.96
N SER A 75 -0.86 6.67 15.32
CA SER A 75 0.39 6.66 14.54
C SER A 75 0.95 5.25 14.57
N GLY A 76 1.04 4.61 13.41
CA GLY A 76 1.48 3.23 13.36
C GLY A 76 1.64 2.71 11.93
N VAL A 77 1.97 1.44 11.84
CA VAL A 77 2.19 0.73 10.58
C VAL A 77 1.11 -0.29 10.36
N VAL A 78 0.54 -0.29 9.18
CA VAL A 78 -0.40 -1.31 8.70
C VAL A 78 0.35 -2.21 7.72
N ALA A 79 0.68 -3.41 8.16
CA ALA A 79 1.36 -4.39 7.32
C ALA A 79 0.37 -5.10 6.39
N CYS A 80 0.78 -5.31 5.14
CA CYS A 80 -0.03 -5.97 4.12
C CYS A 80 0.49 -7.34 3.76
N VAL A 81 1.78 -7.45 3.56
CA VAL A 81 2.45 -8.69 3.24
C VAL A 81 3.46 -8.97 4.33
N ALA A 82 3.31 -10.11 4.95
CA ALA A 82 4.30 -10.60 5.88
C ALA A 82 5.61 -10.92 5.14
N ALA A 83 6.66 -11.09 5.92
CA ALA A 83 7.99 -11.42 5.40
C ALA A 83 7.97 -12.55 4.36
N PRO A 84 8.99 -12.62 3.49
CA PRO A 84 9.11 -13.63 2.43
C PRO A 84 8.85 -15.05 2.91
N GLY A 85 8.01 -15.78 2.18
CA GLY A 85 7.66 -17.17 2.48
C GLY A 85 6.34 -17.37 3.23
N ALA A 86 5.71 -16.32 3.71
CA ALA A 86 4.43 -16.43 4.44
C ALA A 86 3.20 -16.45 3.52
N ALA A 87 3.29 -15.86 2.35
CA ALA A 87 2.25 -15.95 1.32
C ALA A 87 2.85 -15.54 -0.03
N THR A 88 2.45 -16.21 -1.08
CA THR A 88 2.75 -15.73 -2.42
C THR A 88 2.00 -14.42 -2.67
N ALA A 89 2.57 -13.52 -3.43
CA ALA A 89 1.92 -12.26 -3.80
C ALA A 89 0.51 -12.46 -4.37
N ASP A 90 0.26 -13.61 -4.99
CA ASP A 90 -1.03 -14.00 -5.54
C ASP A 90 -2.07 -14.37 -4.47
N SER A 91 -1.64 -14.72 -3.28
CA SER A 91 -2.55 -15.15 -2.20
C SER A 91 -2.96 -14.01 -1.27
N VAL A 92 -2.21 -12.93 -1.29
CA VAL A 92 -2.48 -11.77 -0.47
C VAL A 92 -2.97 -10.65 -1.34
N ALA A 93 -4.23 -10.59 -1.54
CA ALA A 93 -4.97 -9.37 -1.56
C ALA A 93 -4.58 -8.23 -2.48
N PHE A 94 -3.57 -8.36 -3.25
CA PHE A 94 -3.30 -7.40 -4.29
C PHE A 94 -4.04 -7.63 -5.59
N PRO A 95 -4.63 -8.79 -5.85
CA PRO A 95 -5.18 -9.07 -7.16
C PRO A 95 -6.26 -8.12 -7.60
N ALA A 96 -6.98 -7.53 -6.71
CA ALA A 96 -8.12 -6.70 -7.09
C ALA A 96 -7.90 -5.20 -6.87
N MET A 97 -6.83 -4.85 -6.24
CA MET A 97 -6.66 -3.48 -5.75
C MET A 97 -6.35 -2.42 -6.77
N PRO A 98 -5.77 -2.72 -7.90
CA PRO A 98 -5.50 -1.70 -8.89
C PRO A 98 -6.68 -1.06 -9.51
N GLU A 99 -7.68 -1.85 -9.62
CA GLU A 99 -8.91 -1.40 -10.25
C GLU A 99 -9.88 -0.91 -9.22
N LEU A 100 -9.39 -0.83 -8.00
CA LEU A 100 -10.04 -0.34 -6.80
C LEU A 100 -11.47 -0.34 -6.87
N PRO A 101 -11.87 -1.47 -6.67
CA PRO A 101 -13.15 -1.70 -6.99
C PRO A 101 -14.18 -1.10 -6.16
N GLU A 102 -15.13 -1.05 -6.73
CA GLU A 102 -16.45 -1.13 -6.26
C GLU A 102 -16.67 -2.24 -5.22
N GLN A 103 -15.76 -3.15 -5.09
CA GLN A 103 -15.84 -4.25 -4.13
C GLN A 103 -14.73 -4.21 -3.12
N SER A 104 -15.11 -4.23 -1.88
CA SER A 104 -14.15 -4.49 -0.81
C SER A 104 -13.46 -5.81 -1.09
N PRO A 105 -12.15 -5.82 -1.11
CA PRO A 105 -11.43 -7.06 -1.28
C PRO A 105 -11.82 -8.04 -0.19
N PRO A 106 -11.80 -9.33 -0.45
CA PRO A 106 -12.05 -10.32 0.57
C PRO A 106 -11.07 -10.05 1.72
N GLY A 107 -11.63 -9.83 2.89
CA GLY A 107 -10.84 -9.50 4.06
C GLY A 107 -9.77 -10.55 4.29
N VAL A 108 -8.55 -10.20 4.02
CA VAL A 108 -7.40 -10.97 4.43
C VAL A 108 -7.10 -10.54 5.84
N ASN A 109 -7.84 -11.05 6.81
CA ASN A 109 -7.55 -11.01 8.25
C ASN A 109 -6.86 -9.74 8.76
N GLY A 110 -7.36 -8.57 8.36
CA GLY A 110 -6.82 -7.28 8.80
C GLY A 110 -5.58 -6.77 8.05
N ALA A 111 -5.04 -7.54 7.12
CA ALA A 111 -3.94 -7.06 6.30
C ALA A 111 -4.40 -5.94 5.36
N CYS A 112 -3.58 -4.90 5.20
CA CYS A 112 -3.89 -3.74 4.38
C CYS A 112 -5.15 -2.96 4.77
N MET A 113 -5.73 -3.19 5.92
CA MET A 113 -6.92 -2.48 6.37
C MET A 113 -6.64 -1.57 7.56
N TRP A 114 -7.20 -0.39 7.51
CA TRP A 114 -7.21 0.54 8.62
C TRP A 114 -8.59 1.17 8.78
N THR A 115 -9.04 1.31 10.02
CA THR A 115 -10.35 1.89 10.32
C THR A 115 -10.16 3.24 10.99
N PRO A 116 -10.60 4.35 10.35
CA PRO A 116 -10.53 5.66 10.96
C PRO A 116 -11.35 5.71 12.27
N PRO A 117 -10.75 6.10 13.40
CA PRO A 117 -11.45 6.10 14.69
C PRO A 117 -12.49 7.22 14.82
N GLY A 118 -12.34 8.29 14.05
CA GLY A 118 -13.23 9.45 14.09
C GLY A 118 -12.98 10.44 12.98
N PRO A 119 -13.69 11.58 12.97
CA PRO A 119 -13.42 12.66 12.04
C PRO A 119 -12.07 13.32 12.31
N GLY A 120 -11.36 13.66 11.23
CA GLY A 120 -10.04 14.27 11.32
C GLY A 120 -9.29 14.26 10.00
N SER A 121 -7.99 14.17 10.05
CA SER A 121 -7.14 13.99 8.89
C SER A 121 -6.17 12.82 9.08
N VAL A 122 -5.93 12.09 8.02
CA VAL A 122 -4.96 10.98 8.02
C VAL A 122 -3.95 11.18 6.92
N THR A 123 -2.68 11.05 7.25
CA THR A 123 -1.59 10.99 6.28
C THR A 123 -1.13 9.56 6.16
N ILE A 124 -1.05 9.07 4.92
CA ILE A 124 -0.69 7.69 4.60
C ILE A 124 0.47 7.70 3.62
N GLN A 125 1.47 6.87 3.90
CA GLN A 125 2.62 6.66 3.04
C GLN A 125 2.84 5.16 2.84
N ALA A 126 2.94 4.72 1.59
CA ALA A 126 3.26 3.34 1.27
C ALA A 126 4.77 3.09 1.30
N ARG A 127 5.17 1.92 1.77
CA ARG A 127 6.55 1.46 1.85
C ARG A 127 6.63 0.03 1.32
N ILE A 128 7.37 -0.16 0.24
CA ILE A 128 7.61 -1.47 -0.34
C ILE A 128 9.07 -1.85 -0.11
N THR A 129 9.28 -3.03 0.43
CA THR A 129 10.60 -3.66 0.49
C THR A 129 10.77 -4.58 -0.70
N TYR A 130 11.88 -4.46 -1.39
CA TYR A 130 12.28 -5.32 -2.50
C TYR A 130 13.51 -6.13 -2.14
N ALA A 131 13.44 -7.43 -2.29
CA ALA A 131 14.62 -8.27 -2.37
C ALA A 131 15.36 -7.97 -3.67
N VAL A 132 16.64 -7.72 -3.60
CA VAL A 132 17.47 -7.36 -4.75
C VAL A 132 18.45 -8.48 -5.04
N THR A 133 18.51 -8.92 -6.30
CA THR A 133 19.46 -9.92 -6.77
C THR A 133 20.29 -9.34 -7.91
N PHE A 134 21.60 -9.39 -7.78
CA PHE A 134 22.52 -9.16 -8.89
C PHE A 134 22.59 -10.39 -9.76
N TRP A 135 22.57 -10.18 -11.08
CA TRP A 135 22.71 -11.24 -12.07
C TRP A 135 23.80 -10.91 -13.09
N ALA A 136 24.65 -11.89 -13.37
CA ALA A 136 25.73 -11.77 -14.35
C ALA A 136 25.92 -13.11 -15.09
N ASN A 137 25.56 -13.19 -16.36
CA ASN A 137 25.73 -14.40 -17.22
C ASN A 137 25.33 -15.72 -16.54
N GLY A 138 24.25 -15.74 -15.77
CA GLY A 138 23.78 -16.92 -15.04
C GLY A 138 24.29 -17.03 -13.59
N TYR A 139 25.27 -16.24 -13.20
CA TYR A 139 25.64 -16.07 -11.79
C TYR A 139 24.63 -15.15 -11.10
N THR A 140 24.22 -15.49 -9.91
CA THR A 140 23.29 -14.67 -9.10
C THR A 140 23.83 -14.47 -7.69
N GLU A 141 23.68 -13.27 -7.18
CA GLU A 141 24.09 -12.91 -5.82
C GLU A 141 23.00 -12.05 -5.16
N PRO A 142 22.49 -12.44 -3.98
CA PRO A 142 21.57 -11.60 -3.24
C PRO A 142 22.30 -10.35 -2.73
N MET A 143 21.64 -9.22 -2.86
CA MET A 143 22.10 -7.93 -2.36
C MET A 143 21.26 -7.48 -1.16
N ALA A 144 21.64 -6.37 -0.56
CA ALA A 144 20.82 -5.74 0.46
C ALA A 144 19.45 -5.35 -0.10
N ASP A 145 18.42 -5.55 0.70
CA ASP A 145 17.06 -5.15 0.36
C ASP A 145 16.98 -3.65 0.09
N TYR A 146 16.12 -3.29 -0.83
CA TYR A 146 15.85 -1.90 -1.17
C TYR A 146 14.43 -1.52 -0.74
N VAL A 147 14.33 -0.41 -0.01
CA VAL A 147 13.04 0.11 0.44
C VAL A 147 12.66 1.34 -0.38
N TRP A 148 11.47 1.29 -0.98
CA TRP A 148 10.92 2.42 -1.71
C TRP A 148 9.64 2.93 -1.05
N THR A 149 9.60 4.23 -0.79
CA THR A 149 8.45 4.89 -0.19
C THR A 149 7.70 5.75 -1.21
N SER A 150 6.36 5.82 -1.07
CA SER A 150 5.53 6.75 -1.82
C SER A 150 5.72 8.19 -1.33
N GLU A 151 5.16 9.15 -2.05
CA GLU A 151 4.84 10.43 -1.42
C GLU A 151 3.76 10.19 -0.34
N PRO A 152 3.81 10.94 0.77
CA PRO A 152 2.72 10.92 1.74
C PRO A 152 1.47 11.57 1.14
N VAL A 153 0.31 10.98 1.38
CA VAL A 153 -0.98 11.50 0.93
C VAL A 153 -1.87 11.73 2.12
N THR A 154 -2.47 12.90 2.19
CA THR A 154 -3.38 13.26 3.29
C THR A 154 -4.83 13.21 2.82
N PHE A 155 -5.67 12.55 3.61
CA PHE A 155 -7.10 12.42 3.38
C PHE A 155 -7.87 12.97 4.59
N VAL A 156 -9.04 13.50 4.33
CA VAL A 156 -10.01 13.85 5.38
C VAL A 156 -10.79 12.61 5.77
N THR A 157 -11.05 12.42 7.04
CA THR A 157 -11.96 11.39 7.55
C THR A 157 -13.25 12.06 8.05
N GLY A 158 -14.40 11.48 7.74
CA GLY A 158 -15.68 12.07 8.08
C GLY A 158 -16.79 11.04 8.25
N GLU A 159 -17.88 11.47 8.86
CA GLU A 159 -19.07 10.66 9.06
C GLU A 159 -19.99 10.73 7.84
N LEU A 160 -20.54 9.59 7.42
CA LEU A 160 -21.64 9.57 6.47
C LEU A 160 -22.92 9.93 7.24
N ALA A 161 -23.51 11.07 6.91
CA ALA A 161 -24.85 11.40 7.36
C ALA A 161 -25.84 10.64 6.48
N VAL A 162 -26.58 9.70 7.06
CA VAL A 162 -27.77 9.13 6.40
C VAL A 162 -28.86 10.17 6.47
N VAL A 163 -29.09 10.88 5.39
CA VAL A 163 -30.27 11.73 5.26
C VAL A 163 -31.47 10.80 5.01
N ASN A 164 -32.25 10.62 6.05
CA ASN A 164 -33.50 9.86 5.95
C ASN A 164 -34.54 10.73 5.20
N THR A 165 -34.65 10.55 3.90
CA THR A 165 -35.66 11.22 3.07
C THR A 165 -36.99 10.48 3.14
N ASN A 166 -37.50 10.21 4.34
CA ASN A 166 -38.89 9.83 4.51
C ASN A 166 -39.73 11.11 4.57
N GLY A 167 -40.15 11.53 3.41
CA GLY A 167 -41.20 12.51 3.20
C GLY A 167 -42.21 11.94 2.25
#